data_aeb76a1ceeeb6fc1dde52c5bef742bc5
#
_entry.id   aeb76a1ceeeb6fc1dde52c5bef742bc5
#
_cell.length_a   1.000
_cell.length_b   1.000
_cell.length_c   1.000
_cell.angle_alpha   90.00
_cell.angle_beta   90.00
_cell.angle_gamma   90.00
#
_symmetry.space_group_name_H-M   'P 1'
#
loop_
_entity.id
_entity.type
_entity.pdbx_description
1 polymer ?
#
loop_
_entity_poly.entity_id
_entity_poly.type
_entity_poly.pdbx_seq_one_letter_code
_entity_poly.pdbx_strand_id
1 'polypeptide(L)' 'MAAVDEKVKQIIVEQLGVDEGEVTSSASFVDDLGADSLDTVELVMAFEEEFGCEIPDDAAETILTVGDAVKFLEKNAKS' A
#
# COMPACT_ATOMS: atom_id res chain seq x y z
N MET A 1 9.24 8.71 -14.98
CA MET A 1 9.13 8.54 -13.53
C MET A 1 7.86 7.83 -13.19
N ALA A 2 7.97 6.80 -12.37
CA ALA A 2 6.79 6.11 -11.93
C ALA A 2 6.07 6.94 -10.87
N ALA A 3 4.78 7.09 -11.00
CA ALA A 3 3.99 7.78 -9.99
C ALA A 3 3.90 6.91 -8.74
N VAL A 4 3.63 7.54 -7.61
CA VAL A 4 3.51 6.82 -6.34
C VAL A 4 2.41 5.76 -6.43
N ASP A 5 1.28 6.10 -7.05
CA ASP A 5 0.16 5.16 -7.15
C ASP A 5 0.53 3.93 -7.97
N GLU A 6 1.35 4.07 -8.99
CA GLU A 6 1.80 2.92 -9.78
C GLU A 6 2.71 2.00 -8.97
N LYS A 7 3.61 2.58 -8.19
CA LYS A 7 4.49 1.77 -7.35
C LYS A 7 3.72 1.05 -6.25
N VAL A 8 2.76 1.74 -5.65
CA VAL A 8 1.90 1.13 -4.64
C VAL A 8 1.15 -0.05 -5.25
N LYS A 9 0.59 0.14 -6.44
CA LYS A 9 -0.14 -0.91 -7.11
C LYS A 9 0.74 -2.13 -7.40
N GLN A 10 1.95 -1.90 -7.88
CA GLN A 10 2.88 -2.99 -8.17
C GLN A 10 3.23 -3.78 -6.91
N ILE A 11 3.46 -3.09 -5.83
CA ILE A 11 3.79 -3.74 -4.56
C ILE A 11 2.63 -4.61 -4.10
N ILE A 12 1.41 -4.09 -4.20
CA ILE A 12 0.22 -4.82 -3.77
C ILE A 12 0.03 -6.07 -4.62
N VAL A 13 0.19 -5.93 -5.93
CA VAL A 13 0.06 -7.08 -6.84
C VAL A 13 1.06 -8.17 -6.46
N GLU A 14 2.29 -7.79 -6.19
CA GLU A 14 3.33 -8.77 -5.84
C GLU A 14 3.11 -9.40 -4.48
N GLN A 15 2.71 -8.61 -3.50
CA GLN A 15 2.55 -9.12 -2.14
C GLN A 15 1.29 -9.97 -1.96
N LEU A 16 0.21 -9.56 -2.57
CA LEU A 16 -1.08 -10.23 -2.39
C LEU A 16 -1.42 -11.18 -3.51
N GLY A 17 -0.71 -11.13 -4.62
CA GLY A 17 -1.00 -11.99 -5.76
C GLY A 17 -2.32 -11.70 -6.43
N VAL A 18 -2.75 -10.45 -6.43
CA VAL A 18 -4.01 -10.04 -7.04
C VAL A 18 -3.75 -9.41 -8.40
N ASP A 19 -4.78 -9.32 -9.22
CA ASP A 19 -4.68 -8.68 -10.52
C ASP A 19 -4.58 -7.17 -10.38
N GLU A 20 -3.83 -6.57 -11.29
CA GLU A 20 -3.67 -5.12 -11.32
C GLU A 20 -5.01 -4.41 -11.42
N GLY A 21 -5.94 -4.98 -12.17
CA GLY A 21 -7.26 -4.39 -12.32
C GLY A 21 -8.09 -4.36 -11.05
N GLU A 22 -7.75 -5.19 -10.07
CA GLU A 22 -8.43 -5.20 -8.78
C GLU A 22 -7.92 -4.13 -7.84
N VAL A 23 -6.75 -3.57 -8.12
CA VAL A 23 -6.10 -2.60 -7.24
C VAL A 23 -6.54 -1.20 -7.66
N THR A 24 -7.70 -0.80 -7.16
CA THR A 24 -8.23 0.55 -7.39
C THR A 24 -8.06 1.38 -6.14
N SER A 25 -8.17 2.70 -6.26
CA SER A 25 -7.97 3.59 -5.12
C SER A 25 -8.99 3.36 -4.02
N SER A 26 -10.18 2.89 -4.36
CA SER A 26 -11.21 2.62 -3.37
C SER A 26 -11.15 1.20 -2.81
N ALA A 27 -10.26 0.35 -3.35
CA ALA A 27 -10.17 -1.03 -2.89
C ALA A 27 -9.66 -1.11 -1.47
N SER A 28 -10.36 -1.85 -0.63
CA SER A 28 -9.93 -2.12 0.74
C SER A 28 -8.96 -3.29 0.74
N PHE A 29 -7.86 -3.18 1.48
CA PHE A 29 -6.89 -4.26 1.54
C PHE A 29 -7.52 -5.55 2.07
N VAL A 30 -8.34 -5.45 3.10
CA VAL A 30 -8.93 -6.61 3.73
C VAL A 30 -10.19 -7.06 2.98
N ASP A 31 -11.10 -6.13 2.72
CA ASP A 31 -12.42 -6.47 2.18
C ASP A 31 -12.38 -6.80 0.70
N ASP A 32 -11.60 -6.06 -0.07
CA ASP A 32 -11.58 -6.21 -1.53
C ASP A 32 -10.42 -7.05 -2.02
N LEU A 33 -9.28 -6.95 -1.37
CA LEU A 33 -8.07 -7.65 -1.83
C LEU A 33 -7.76 -8.90 -0.99
N GLY A 34 -8.52 -9.13 0.07
CA GLY A 34 -8.39 -10.34 0.87
C GLY A 34 -7.13 -10.42 1.72
N ALA A 35 -6.55 -9.29 2.08
CA ALA A 35 -5.37 -9.27 2.91
C ALA A 35 -5.75 -9.55 4.36
N ASP A 36 -4.97 -10.41 5.03
CA ASP A 36 -5.15 -10.60 6.47
C ASP A 36 -4.17 -9.69 7.22
N SER A 37 -4.12 -9.81 8.55
CA SER A 37 -3.30 -8.92 9.35
C SER A 37 -1.81 -9.09 9.05
N LEU A 38 -1.38 -10.30 8.72
CA LEU A 38 0.01 -10.54 8.35
C LEU A 38 0.34 -9.90 7.01
N ASP A 39 -0.58 -10.02 6.05
CA ASP A 39 -0.40 -9.41 4.74
C ASP A 39 -0.28 -7.89 4.84
N THR A 40 -1.10 -7.27 5.68
CA THR A 40 -1.04 -5.82 5.83
C THR A 40 0.28 -5.37 6.44
N VAL A 41 0.81 -6.13 7.40
CA VAL A 41 2.12 -5.82 7.97
C VAL A 41 3.21 -5.91 6.90
N GLU A 42 3.16 -6.94 6.07
CA GLU A 42 4.14 -7.11 5.01
C GLU A 42 4.05 -5.99 3.97
N LEU A 43 2.82 -5.57 3.66
CA LEU A 43 2.62 -4.44 2.74
C LEU A 43 3.24 -3.16 3.29
N VAL A 44 3.02 -2.89 4.57
CA VAL A 44 3.58 -1.70 5.21
C VAL A 44 5.10 -1.73 5.13
N MET A 45 5.70 -2.87 5.42
CA MET A 45 7.15 -2.99 5.36
C MET A 45 7.68 -2.80 3.94
N ALA A 46 6.98 -3.36 2.96
CA ALA A 46 7.38 -3.20 1.57
C ALA A 46 7.30 -1.74 1.13
N PHE A 47 6.25 -1.03 1.55
CA PHE A 47 6.12 0.38 1.25
C PHE A 47 7.26 1.19 1.87
N GLU A 48 7.61 0.88 3.11
CA GLU A 48 8.70 1.58 3.79
C GLU A 48 10.02 1.41 3.04
N GLU A 49 10.30 0.20 2.58
CA GLU A 49 11.52 -0.07 1.86
C GLU A 49 11.55 0.61 0.49
N GLU A 50 10.42 0.55 -0.20
CA GLU A 50 10.35 1.07 -1.56
C GLU A 50 10.41 2.59 -1.59
N PHE A 51 9.75 3.24 -0.63
CA PHE A 51 9.64 4.69 -0.63
C PHE A 51 10.62 5.38 0.33
N GLY A 52 11.38 4.59 1.08
CA GLY A 52 12.39 5.15 1.99
C GLY A 52 11.80 6.00 3.10
N CYS A 53 10.62 5.65 3.58
CA CYS A 53 9.98 6.37 4.67
C CYS A 53 9.54 5.40 5.75
N GLU A 54 9.21 5.95 6.91
CA GLU A 54 8.75 5.15 8.03
C GLU A 54 7.25 5.29 8.18
N ILE A 55 6.56 4.18 8.37
CA ILE A 55 5.11 4.17 8.58
C ILE A 55 4.88 3.68 10.02
N PRO A 56 4.62 4.59 10.96
CA PRO A 56 4.37 4.15 12.34
C PRO A 56 3.06 3.35 12.43
N ASP A 57 2.94 2.56 13.48
CA ASP A 57 1.80 1.66 13.64
C ASP A 57 0.47 2.40 13.62
N ASP A 58 0.41 3.57 14.28
CA ASP A 58 -0.84 4.32 14.31
C ASP A 58 -1.21 4.85 12.92
N ALA A 59 -0.24 5.23 12.12
CA ALA A 59 -0.51 5.63 10.74
C ALA A 59 -0.95 4.43 9.91
N ALA A 60 -0.29 3.29 10.10
CA ALA A 60 -0.65 2.07 9.37
C ALA A 60 -2.09 1.66 9.63
N GLU A 61 -2.58 1.88 10.84
CA GLU A 61 -3.96 1.55 11.19
C GLU A 61 -4.99 2.38 10.42
N THR A 62 -4.60 3.56 9.94
CA THR A 62 -5.51 4.41 9.16
C THR A 62 -5.43 4.11 7.66
N ILE A 63 -4.46 3.31 7.24
CA ILE A 63 -4.30 2.96 5.82
C ILE A 63 -5.13 1.72 5.56
N LEU A 64 -6.40 1.93 5.21
CA LEU A 64 -7.34 0.83 5.00
C LEU A 64 -7.59 0.55 3.53
N THR A 65 -7.36 1.54 2.66
CA THR A 65 -7.57 1.37 1.23
C THR A 65 -6.31 1.73 0.47
N VAL A 66 -6.28 1.34 -0.81
CA VAL A 66 -5.17 1.68 -1.69
C VAL A 66 -4.98 3.19 -1.77
N GLY A 67 -6.08 3.93 -1.87
CA GLY A 67 -6.01 5.39 -1.92
C GLY A 67 -5.41 6.00 -0.67
N ASP A 68 -5.73 5.43 0.49
CA ASP A 68 -5.14 5.89 1.75
C ASP A 68 -3.63 5.71 1.75
N ALA A 69 -3.16 4.56 1.24
CA ALA A 69 -1.74 4.28 1.16
C ALA A 69 -1.05 5.26 0.21
N VAL A 70 -1.66 5.50 -0.94
CA VAL A 70 -1.10 6.43 -1.93
C VAL A 70 -0.96 7.83 -1.32
N LYS A 71 -2.01 8.30 -0.66
CA LYS A 71 -1.99 9.63 -0.06
C LYS A 71 -0.90 9.76 1.00
N PHE A 72 -0.79 8.75 1.85
CA PHE A 72 0.23 8.76 2.89
C PHE A 72 1.63 8.80 2.28
N LEU A 73 1.86 7.95 1.29
CA LEU A 73 3.18 7.84 0.70
C LEU A 73 3.55 9.07 -0.13
N GLU A 74 2.58 9.67 -0.81
CA GLU A 74 2.84 10.92 -1.53
C GLU A 74 3.30 12.02 -0.61
N LYS A 75 2.77 12.02 0.61
CA LYS A 75 3.09 13.05 1.58
C LYS A 75 4.42 12.83 2.27
N ASN A 76 4.81 11.58 2.46
CA ASN A 76 5.93 11.21 3.32
C ASN A 76 7.10 10.56 2.59
N ALA A 77 6.94 10.13 1.37
CA ALA A 77 8.00 9.45 0.65
C ALA A 77 9.16 10.40 0.36
N LYS A 78 10.35 9.86 0.48
CA LYS A 78 11.56 10.58 0.09
C LYS A 78 11.94 10.13 -1.31
N SER A 79 11.82 10.98 -2.24
CA SER A 79 12.12 10.62 -3.63
C SER A 79 13.29 11.40 -4.16
#